data_3b6d8c02e85c931c5bcc55934d44ea77
#
_entry.id   3b6d8c02e85c931c5bcc55934d44ea77
#
_cell.length_a   1.000
_cell.length_b   1.000
_cell.length_c   1.000
_cell.angle_alpha   90.00
_cell.angle_beta   90.00
_cell.angle_gamma   90.00
#
_symmetry.space_group_name_H-M   'P 1'
#
loop_
_entity.id
_entity.type
_entity.pdbx_description
1 polymer ?
#
loop_
_entity_poly.entity_id
_entity_poly.type
_entity_poly.pdbx_seq_one_letter_code
_entity_poly.pdbx_strand_id
1 'polypeptide(L)'
;QEQGQAQARDEAAAGAEQTVKIICLGDSAVGKSKLLERFLLDGFRPQQHSTYALTLYKHRARVDGQTVLVDFWDTAGQERFQSMHASYYHKAHACIMVFDVQRKVTYRSLNSWYKELREFRPEIPCIVVANKIDVDMKVTQKSFSFARKFSLPFYFVSAADGTNVVKLFNDAIKLAVAYKEDSGDFMDEVMQELESFDLQVESEELLDKEEICAEEKHPPA
;
A
#
# COMPACT_ATOMS: atom_id res chain seq x y z
N GLN A 1 -35.58 15.45 -19.87
CA GLN A 1 -34.32 15.44 -20.61
C GLN A 1 -33.17 16.05 -19.79
N GLU A 2 -33.42 16.94 -18.83
CA GLU A 2 -32.36 17.58 -18.01
C GLU A 2 -31.82 16.69 -16.87
N GLN A 3 -32.59 15.73 -16.37
CA GLN A 3 -32.14 14.83 -15.28
C GLN A 3 -31.14 13.75 -15.76
N GLY A 4 -31.17 13.35 -17.02
CA GLY A 4 -30.23 12.40 -17.59
C GLY A 4 -28.84 12.99 -17.91
N GLN A 5 -28.78 14.30 -18.09
CA GLN A 5 -27.50 14.99 -18.36
C GLN A 5 -26.73 15.35 -17.10
N ALA A 6 -27.41 15.48 -15.96
CA ALA A 6 -26.75 15.71 -14.65
C ALA A 6 -26.08 14.43 -14.14
N GLN A 7 -26.71 13.27 -14.29
CA GLN A 7 -26.13 11.99 -13.89
C GLN A 7 -24.91 11.60 -14.75
N ALA A 8 -24.95 11.85 -16.06
CA ALA A 8 -23.82 11.59 -16.94
C ALA A 8 -22.62 12.53 -16.71
N ARG A 9 -22.87 13.71 -16.13
CA ARG A 9 -21.77 14.64 -15.76
C ARG A 9 -21.14 14.29 -14.42
N ASP A 10 -21.87 13.69 -13.48
CA ASP A 10 -21.32 13.18 -12.22
C ASP A 10 -20.51 11.88 -12.43
N GLU A 11 -20.88 11.04 -13.40
CA GLU A 11 -20.09 9.84 -13.76
C GLU A 11 -18.82 10.17 -14.55
N ALA A 12 -18.81 11.25 -15.34
CA ALA A 12 -17.62 11.69 -16.07
C ALA A 12 -16.60 12.46 -15.21
N ALA A 13 -16.99 12.90 -14.01
CA ALA A 13 -16.13 13.53 -13.02
C ALA A 13 -15.53 12.55 -12.00
N ALA A 14 -15.82 11.25 -12.11
CA ALA A 14 -15.12 10.20 -11.41
C ALA A 14 -13.73 10.04 -12.05
N GLY A 15 -12.81 10.93 -11.69
CA GLY A 15 -11.41 10.78 -12.01
C GLY A 15 -10.95 9.37 -11.64
N ALA A 16 -10.06 8.78 -12.43
CA ALA A 16 -9.53 7.43 -12.22
C ALA A 16 -9.20 7.21 -10.74
N GLU A 17 -9.76 6.14 -10.13
CA GLU A 17 -9.50 5.80 -8.75
C GLU A 17 -8.00 5.57 -8.56
N GLN A 18 -7.38 6.39 -7.72
CA GLN A 18 -5.96 6.27 -7.41
C GLN A 18 -5.73 5.10 -6.47
N THR A 19 -4.73 4.26 -6.75
CA THR A 19 -4.32 3.16 -5.88
C THR A 19 -2.98 3.46 -5.23
N VAL A 20 -2.88 3.28 -3.92
CA VAL A 20 -1.62 3.38 -3.16
C VAL A 20 -1.32 2.08 -2.43
N LYS A 21 -0.05 1.76 -2.32
CA LYS A 21 0.46 0.60 -1.59
C LYS A 21 1.15 1.05 -0.31
N ILE A 22 0.70 0.50 0.82
CA ILE A 22 1.32 0.72 2.14
C ILE A 22 1.81 -0.62 2.68
N ILE A 23 3.07 -0.69 3.03
CA ILE A 23 3.69 -1.87 3.61
C ILE A 23 3.84 -1.76 5.12
N CYS A 24 3.68 -2.87 5.83
CA CYS A 24 3.92 -2.97 7.26
C CYS A 24 5.19 -3.76 7.52
N LEU A 25 6.09 -3.21 8.33
CA LEU A 25 7.34 -3.83 8.75
C LEU A 25 7.41 -3.95 10.27
N GLY A 26 8.18 -4.89 10.74
CA GLY A 26 8.42 -5.15 12.15
C GLY A 26 8.53 -6.64 12.42
N ASP A 27 9.09 -7.00 13.57
CA ASP A 27 9.28 -8.38 13.98
C ASP A 27 7.95 -9.15 14.13
N SER A 28 8.03 -10.47 14.16
CA SER A 28 6.88 -11.32 14.46
C SER A 28 6.21 -10.94 15.77
N ALA A 29 4.89 -11.02 15.79
CA ALA A 29 4.04 -10.81 16.96
C ALA A 29 4.11 -9.41 17.59
N VAL A 30 4.59 -8.39 16.88
CA VAL A 30 4.49 -6.99 17.34
C VAL A 30 3.08 -6.42 17.19
N GLY A 31 2.20 -7.09 16.42
CA GLY A 31 0.80 -6.74 16.27
C GLY A 31 0.45 -6.06 14.95
N LYS A 32 1.26 -6.21 13.90
CA LYS A 32 0.97 -5.64 12.56
C LYS A 32 -0.40 -6.04 12.03
N SER A 33 -0.69 -7.34 12.01
CA SER A 33 -1.98 -7.88 11.55
C SER A 33 -3.14 -7.41 12.42
N LYS A 34 -2.97 -7.36 13.72
CA LYS A 34 -4.00 -6.91 14.67
C LYS A 34 -4.31 -5.43 14.55
N LEU A 35 -3.32 -4.59 14.24
CA LEU A 35 -3.53 -3.18 13.94
C LEU A 35 -4.38 -3.00 12.67
N LEU A 36 -4.05 -3.72 11.60
CA LEU A 36 -4.80 -3.70 10.35
C LEU A 36 -6.24 -4.22 10.54
N GLU A 37 -6.41 -5.35 11.23
CA GLU A 37 -7.73 -5.88 11.56
C GLU A 37 -8.55 -4.87 12.38
N ARG A 38 -7.94 -4.20 13.35
CA ARG A 38 -8.61 -3.18 14.16
C ARG A 38 -9.09 -1.99 13.33
N PHE A 39 -8.30 -1.55 12.39
CA PHE A 39 -8.66 -0.46 11.48
C PHE A 39 -9.74 -0.84 10.49
N LEU A 40 -9.75 -2.09 10.02
CA LEU A 40 -10.60 -2.59 8.95
C LEU A 40 -11.85 -3.33 9.45
N LEU A 41 -12.29 -3.11 10.68
CA LEU A 41 -13.32 -3.87 11.40
C LEU A 41 -14.70 -4.06 10.69
N ASP A 42 -14.96 -3.40 9.58
CA ASP A 42 -16.26 -3.42 8.89
C ASP A 42 -16.37 -4.51 7.80
N GLY A 43 -15.90 -5.71 8.08
CA GLY A 43 -16.24 -6.89 7.28
C GLY A 43 -15.32 -7.19 6.11
N PHE A 44 -14.16 -6.61 6.05
CA PHE A 44 -13.16 -6.88 5.02
C PHE A 44 -12.45 -8.22 5.26
N ARG A 45 -12.41 -9.08 4.24
CA ARG A 45 -11.67 -10.34 4.30
C ARG A 45 -10.29 -10.15 3.68
N PRO A 46 -9.19 -10.45 4.41
CA PRO A 46 -7.85 -10.43 3.83
C PRO A 46 -7.73 -11.48 2.73
N GLN A 47 -7.13 -11.10 1.61
CA GLN A 47 -6.71 -12.06 0.60
C GLN A 47 -5.39 -12.68 1.04
N GLN A 48 -5.43 -13.98 1.35
CA GLN A 48 -4.24 -14.72 1.74
C GLN A 48 -3.59 -15.35 0.51
N HIS A 49 -2.35 -14.98 0.22
CA HIS A 49 -1.51 -15.70 -0.71
C HIS A 49 -0.80 -16.83 0.04
N SER A 50 -1.27 -18.04 -0.14
CA SER A 50 -0.95 -19.21 0.69
C SER A 50 0.51 -19.64 0.69
N THR A 51 1.30 -19.26 -0.30
CA THR A 51 2.67 -19.75 -0.48
C THR A 51 3.69 -19.03 0.41
N TYR A 52 3.38 -17.84 0.94
CA TYR A 52 4.36 -16.95 1.56
C TYR A 52 3.88 -16.21 2.80
N ALA A 53 2.81 -16.62 3.44
CA ALA A 53 2.23 -15.92 4.60
C ALA A 53 2.04 -14.39 4.42
N LEU A 54 1.93 -13.96 3.17
CA LEU A 54 1.60 -12.59 2.81
C LEU A 54 0.10 -12.39 2.84
N THR A 55 -0.37 -11.38 3.54
CA THR A 55 -1.76 -10.98 3.55
C THR A 55 -1.91 -9.60 2.92
N LEU A 56 -2.80 -9.49 1.95
CA LEU A 56 -3.18 -8.24 1.33
C LEU A 56 -4.55 -7.81 1.84
N TYR A 57 -4.61 -6.61 2.39
CA TYR A 57 -5.86 -5.96 2.81
C TYR A 57 -6.17 -4.83 1.84
N LYS A 58 -7.38 -4.82 1.30
CA LYS A 58 -7.84 -3.73 0.43
C LYS A 58 -8.80 -2.84 1.19
N HIS A 59 -8.60 -1.54 1.10
CA HIS A 59 -9.42 -0.55 1.76
C HIS A 59 -9.70 0.62 0.82
N ARG A 60 -10.94 1.13 0.88
CA ARG A 60 -11.33 2.31 0.14
C ARG A 60 -11.41 3.49 1.09
N ALA A 61 -10.58 4.50 0.86
CA ALA A 61 -10.51 5.70 1.66
C ALA A 61 -10.92 6.93 0.84
N ARG A 62 -11.24 8.02 1.55
CA ARG A 62 -11.41 9.34 0.93
C ARG A 62 -10.34 10.27 1.44
N VAL A 63 -9.62 10.87 0.50
CA VAL A 63 -8.58 11.87 0.78
C VAL A 63 -8.88 13.10 -0.06
N ASP A 64 -9.08 14.25 0.59
CA ASP A 64 -9.40 15.53 -0.07
C ASP A 64 -10.56 15.44 -1.07
N GLY A 65 -11.61 14.68 -0.72
CA GLY A 65 -12.80 14.47 -1.52
C GLY A 65 -12.67 13.45 -2.65
N GLN A 66 -11.50 12.87 -2.86
CA GLN A 66 -11.25 11.81 -3.85
C GLN A 66 -11.24 10.44 -3.21
N THR A 67 -11.74 9.44 -3.94
CA THR A 67 -11.68 8.04 -3.52
C THR A 67 -10.30 7.47 -3.86
N VAL A 68 -9.68 6.85 -2.86
CA VAL A 68 -8.37 6.20 -2.97
C VAL A 68 -8.51 4.73 -2.59
N LEU A 69 -8.02 3.84 -3.44
CA LEU A 69 -7.88 2.43 -3.11
C LEU A 69 -6.53 2.21 -2.42
N VAL A 70 -6.55 1.59 -1.25
CA VAL A 70 -5.36 1.33 -0.45
C VAL A 70 -5.11 -0.16 -0.36
N ASP A 71 -3.93 -0.59 -0.80
CA ASP A 71 -3.44 -1.94 -0.63
C ASP A 71 -2.47 -1.97 0.55
N PHE A 72 -2.89 -2.59 1.66
CA PHE A 72 -2.01 -2.85 2.79
C PHE A 72 -1.35 -4.22 2.65
N TRP A 73 -0.04 -4.24 2.71
CA TRP A 73 0.75 -5.46 2.65
C TRP A 73 1.28 -5.79 4.03
N ASP A 74 0.89 -6.96 4.52
CA ASP A 74 1.29 -7.49 5.81
C ASP A 74 1.94 -8.86 5.66
N THR A 75 3.01 -9.06 6.39
CA THR A 75 3.73 -10.33 6.42
C THR A 75 3.73 -10.89 7.82
N ALA A 76 3.34 -12.15 7.97
CA ALA A 76 3.41 -12.86 9.24
C ALA A 76 4.71 -13.67 9.32
N GLY A 77 5.60 -13.34 10.27
CA GLY A 77 6.77 -14.16 10.60
C GLY A 77 7.88 -14.22 9.57
N GLN A 78 8.13 -13.15 8.81
CA GLN A 78 8.92 -13.20 7.60
C GLN A 78 10.31 -12.58 7.66
N GLU A 79 10.86 -12.38 8.80
CA GLU A 79 12.24 -11.94 8.96
C GLU A 79 13.25 -12.85 8.25
N ARG A 80 12.79 -14.02 7.78
CA ARG A 80 13.65 -15.08 7.22
C ARG A 80 13.52 -15.32 5.71
N PHE A 81 12.56 -14.67 5.02
CA PHE A 81 12.34 -14.94 3.59
C PHE A 81 12.87 -13.82 2.70
N GLN A 82 14.20 -13.79 2.54
CA GLN A 82 14.88 -12.77 1.73
C GLN A 82 14.41 -12.71 0.27
N SER A 83 13.97 -13.82 -0.31
CA SER A 83 13.54 -13.87 -1.71
C SER A 83 12.26 -13.09 -2.01
N MET A 84 11.47 -12.74 -0.98
CA MET A 84 10.25 -11.95 -1.14
C MET A 84 10.44 -10.46 -0.91
N HIS A 85 11.54 -10.05 -0.32
CA HIS A 85 11.72 -8.68 0.15
C HIS A 85 11.62 -7.68 -0.99
N ALA A 86 12.29 -7.92 -2.11
CA ALA A 86 12.26 -7.01 -3.26
C ALA A 86 10.83 -6.76 -3.78
N SER A 87 10.02 -7.81 -3.98
CA SER A 87 8.64 -7.68 -4.46
C SER A 87 7.72 -7.04 -3.43
N TYR A 88 7.98 -7.28 -2.14
CA TYR A 88 7.24 -6.65 -1.04
C TYR A 88 7.40 -5.13 -1.05
N TYR A 89 8.61 -4.63 -1.24
CA TYR A 89 8.92 -3.20 -1.30
C TYR A 89 8.53 -2.53 -2.62
N HIS A 90 8.40 -3.30 -3.69
CA HIS A 90 8.18 -2.77 -5.04
C HIS A 90 6.94 -1.90 -5.12
N LYS A 91 7.10 -0.68 -5.63
CA LYS A 91 6.04 0.33 -5.77
C LYS A 91 5.30 0.70 -4.48
N ALA A 92 5.89 0.48 -3.32
CA ALA A 92 5.33 0.97 -2.06
C ALA A 92 5.37 2.50 -1.98
N HIS A 93 4.30 3.11 -1.46
CA HIS A 93 4.16 4.55 -1.34
C HIS A 93 4.30 5.07 0.10
N ALA A 94 4.17 4.19 1.07
CA ALA A 94 4.44 4.46 2.47
C ALA A 94 4.76 3.17 3.23
N CYS A 95 5.40 3.31 4.38
CA CYS A 95 5.75 2.22 5.27
C CYS A 95 5.32 2.52 6.70
N ILE A 96 4.76 1.52 7.37
CA ILE A 96 4.45 1.54 8.79
C ILE A 96 5.37 0.54 9.47
N MET A 97 6.30 1.02 10.33
CA MET A 97 7.19 0.17 11.12
C MET A 97 6.68 0.05 12.54
N VAL A 98 6.43 -1.17 12.98
CA VAL A 98 5.80 -1.47 14.28
C VAL A 98 6.78 -2.19 15.19
N PHE A 99 6.83 -1.76 16.45
CA PHE A 99 7.49 -2.49 17.52
C PHE A 99 6.56 -2.68 18.73
N ASP A 100 6.87 -3.66 19.54
CA ASP A 100 6.17 -3.99 20.77
C ASP A 100 6.86 -3.33 21.96
N VAL A 101 6.16 -2.45 22.66
CA VAL A 101 6.74 -1.71 23.80
C VAL A 101 7.20 -2.59 24.95
N GLN A 102 6.67 -3.83 25.02
CA GLN A 102 7.05 -4.82 26.04
C GLN A 102 8.32 -5.60 25.68
N ARG A 103 8.71 -5.61 24.41
CA ARG A 103 9.82 -6.40 23.90
C ARG A 103 10.89 -5.50 23.31
N LYS A 104 11.92 -5.20 24.08
CA LYS A 104 13.02 -4.31 23.67
C LYS A 104 13.73 -4.75 22.38
N VAL A 105 13.79 -6.07 22.14
CA VAL A 105 14.39 -6.60 20.91
C VAL A 105 13.67 -6.10 19.66
N THR A 106 12.36 -5.93 19.71
CA THR A 106 11.57 -5.44 18.57
C THR A 106 11.84 -3.97 18.26
N TYR A 107 12.15 -3.18 19.27
CA TYR A 107 12.61 -1.80 19.10
C TYR A 107 14.01 -1.74 18.45
N ARG A 108 14.93 -2.58 18.91
CA ARG A 108 16.27 -2.66 18.32
C ARG A 108 16.24 -3.12 16.86
N SER A 109 15.33 -4.01 16.52
CA SER A 109 15.14 -4.51 15.16
C SER A 109 14.71 -3.43 14.16
N LEU A 110 14.17 -2.30 14.63
CA LEU A 110 13.82 -1.16 13.75
C LEU A 110 15.01 -0.67 12.92
N ASN A 111 16.22 -0.71 13.45
CA ASN A 111 17.42 -0.32 12.70
C ASN A 111 17.61 -1.18 11.46
N SER A 112 17.46 -2.50 11.59
CA SER A 112 17.58 -3.44 10.47
C SER A 112 16.45 -3.29 9.47
N TRP A 113 15.20 -3.15 9.93
CA TRP A 113 14.04 -2.92 9.07
C TRP A 113 14.14 -1.60 8.29
N TYR A 114 14.55 -0.54 8.96
CA TYR A 114 14.72 0.76 8.32
C TYR A 114 15.83 0.78 7.29
N LYS A 115 16.95 0.12 7.59
CA LYS A 115 18.06 -0.04 6.64
C LYS A 115 17.61 -0.78 5.39
N GLU A 116 16.90 -1.89 5.53
CA GLU A 116 16.35 -2.65 4.40
C GLU A 116 15.35 -1.83 3.60
N LEU A 117 14.42 -1.13 4.27
CA LEU A 117 13.48 -0.23 3.62
C LEU A 117 14.19 0.78 2.72
N ARG A 118 15.25 1.40 3.21
CA ARG A 118 15.99 2.43 2.47
C ARG A 118 16.85 1.87 1.34
N GLU A 119 17.22 0.61 1.39
CA GLU A 119 17.86 -0.07 0.26
C GLU A 119 16.90 -0.25 -0.93
N PHE A 120 15.66 -0.62 -0.66
CA PHE A 120 14.65 -0.86 -1.70
C PHE A 120 13.82 0.39 -2.06
N ARG A 121 13.53 1.22 -1.07
CA ARG A 121 12.73 2.44 -1.22
C ARG A 121 13.38 3.61 -0.47
N PRO A 122 14.30 4.34 -1.10
CA PRO A 122 15.09 5.37 -0.42
C PRO A 122 14.28 6.53 0.15
N GLU A 123 13.13 6.84 -0.43
CA GLU A 123 12.45 8.13 -0.20
C GLU A 123 11.00 8.02 0.30
N ILE A 124 10.38 6.84 0.34
CA ILE A 124 8.98 6.75 0.77
C ILE A 124 8.79 7.19 2.23
N PRO A 125 7.65 7.80 2.56
CA PRO A 125 7.31 8.11 3.95
C PRO A 125 7.32 6.85 4.81
N CYS A 126 7.88 6.97 6.01
CA CYS A 126 7.93 5.91 7.01
C CYS A 126 7.41 6.44 8.34
N ILE A 127 6.49 5.70 8.94
CA ILE A 127 5.93 6.00 10.26
C ILE A 127 6.39 4.94 11.25
N VAL A 128 6.82 5.36 12.43
CA VAL A 128 7.21 4.46 13.53
C VAL A 128 6.07 4.34 14.52
N VAL A 129 5.73 3.12 14.89
CA VAL A 129 4.59 2.80 15.74
C VAL A 129 5.00 1.96 16.94
N ALA A 130 4.78 2.52 18.13
CA ALA A 130 4.90 1.82 19.41
C ALA A 130 3.55 1.20 19.78
N ASN A 131 3.41 -0.11 19.64
CA ASN A 131 2.17 -0.84 19.88
C ASN A 131 2.14 -1.47 21.27
N LYS A 132 0.94 -1.85 21.70
CA LYS A 132 0.63 -2.50 22.99
C LYS A 132 0.81 -1.61 24.21
N ILE A 133 0.58 -0.31 24.06
CA ILE A 133 0.66 0.65 25.18
C ILE A 133 -0.38 0.40 26.27
N ASP A 134 -1.46 -0.33 25.97
CA ASP A 134 -2.49 -0.76 26.93
C ASP A 134 -1.93 -1.58 28.09
N VAL A 135 -0.82 -2.25 27.89
CA VAL A 135 -0.17 -3.07 28.95
C VAL A 135 0.57 -2.21 29.97
N ASP A 136 1.18 -1.11 29.53
CA ASP A 136 1.84 -0.15 30.40
C ASP A 136 1.79 1.25 29.80
N MET A 137 0.83 2.04 30.22
CA MET A 137 0.66 3.43 29.74
C MET A 137 1.83 4.35 30.09
N LYS A 138 2.68 3.97 31.05
CA LYS A 138 3.87 4.77 31.40
C LYS A 138 4.90 4.82 30.28
N VAL A 139 4.86 3.89 29.33
CA VAL A 139 5.76 3.92 28.14
C VAL A 139 5.54 5.15 27.28
N THR A 140 4.36 5.76 27.30
CA THR A 140 4.07 7.00 26.57
C THR A 140 4.88 8.21 27.06
N GLN A 141 5.43 8.11 28.26
CA GLN A 141 6.32 9.13 28.85
C GLN A 141 7.80 8.90 28.51
N LYS A 142 8.14 7.72 27.98
CA LYS A 142 9.51 7.42 27.55
C LYS A 142 9.84 8.11 26.23
N SER A 143 11.09 8.54 26.11
CA SER A 143 11.62 9.07 24.86
C SER A 143 12.22 7.95 24.04
N PHE A 144 11.74 7.80 22.81
CA PHE A 144 12.29 6.87 21.83
C PHE A 144 13.05 7.66 20.76
N SER A 145 14.37 7.49 20.74
CA SER A 145 15.25 8.33 19.92
C SER A 145 15.27 7.92 18.43
N PHE A 146 14.84 6.72 18.08
CA PHE A 146 14.92 6.20 16.72
C PHE A 146 14.18 7.11 15.72
N ALA A 147 12.91 7.40 15.95
CA ALA A 147 12.12 8.24 15.07
C ALA A 147 12.66 9.67 14.98
N ARG A 148 13.15 10.21 16.09
CA ARG A 148 13.78 11.54 16.15
C ARG A 148 15.07 11.59 15.32
N LYS A 149 15.89 10.56 15.41
CA LYS A 149 17.16 10.46 14.67
C LYS A 149 16.96 10.55 13.15
N PHE A 150 15.88 9.96 12.64
CA PHE A 150 15.57 9.93 11.21
C PHE A 150 14.43 10.90 10.82
N SER A 151 13.98 11.76 11.73
CA SER A 151 12.89 12.70 11.51
C SER A 151 11.59 12.04 11.03
N LEU A 152 11.23 10.90 11.62
CA LEU A 152 10.06 10.13 11.28
C LEU A 152 8.89 10.44 12.23
N PRO A 153 7.64 10.47 11.72
CA PRO A 153 6.46 10.49 12.58
C PRO A 153 6.43 9.29 13.51
N PHE A 154 5.98 9.50 14.74
CA PHE A 154 5.93 8.50 15.79
C PHE A 154 4.56 8.47 16.47
N TYR A 155 3.98 7.27 16.63
CA TYR A 155 2.68 7.08 17.26
C TYR A 155 2.76 6.03 18.35
N PHE A 156 2.14 6.34 19.49
CA PHE A 156 1.80 5.34 20.50
C PHE A 156 0.41 4.80 20.22
N VAL A 157 0.27 3.50 20.06
CA VAL A 157 -1.01 2.86 19.68
C VAL A 157 -1.30 1.61 20.53
N SER A 158 -2.56 1.23 20.55
CA SER A 158 -3.00 -0.08 21.05
C SER A 158 -3.99 -0.71 20.07
N ALA A 159 -3.62 -1.83 19.49
CA ALA A 159 -4.55 -2.62 18.70
C ALA A 159 -5.67 -3.21 19.57
N ALA A 160 -5.41 -3.48 20.85
CA ALA A 160 -6.36 -4.08 21.77
C ALA A 160 -7.53 -3.16 22.09
N ASP A 161 -7.29 -1.88 22.38
CA ASP A 161 -8.33 -0.90 22.72
C ASP A 161 -8.62 0.12 21.61
N GLY A 162 -7.86 0.14 20.54
CA GLY A 162 -8.03 1.03 19.40
C GLY A 162 -7.39 2.41 19.54
N THR A 163 -6.65 2.68 20.61
CA THR A 163 -6.01 3.99 20.81
C THR A 163 -5.11 4.37 19.63
N ASN A 164 -5.35 5.52 19.03
CA ASN A 164 -4.63 6.10 17.89
C ASN A 164 -4.57 5.25 16.61
N VAL A 165 -5.27 4.14 16.53
CA VAL A 165 -5.23 3.25 15.36
C VAL A 165 -5.79 3.94 14.11
N VAL A 166 -6.96 4.54 14.21
CA VAL A 166 -7.58 5.26 13.08
C VAL A 166 -6.74 6.43 12.62
N LYS A 167 -6.20 7.22 13.57
CA LYS A 167 -5.32 8.35 13.25
C LYS A 167 -4.06 7.90 12.52
N LEU A 168 -3.42 6.83 12.99
CA LEU A 168 -2.23 6.25 12.37
C LEU A 168 -2.47 5.94 10.89
N PHE A 169 -3.50 5.16 10.60
CA PHE A 169 -3.77 4.70 9.23
C PHE A 169 -4.24 5.84 8.32
N ASN A 170 -5.07 6.76 8.81
CA ASN A 170 -5.47 7.91 8.02
C ASN A 170 -4.27 8.82 7.68
N ASP A 171 -3.36 9.04 8.61
CA ASP A 171 -2.14 9.80 8.34
C ASP A 171 -1.20 9.07 7.37
N ALA A 172 -1.07 7.75 7.50
CA ALA A 172 -0.30 6.93 6.56
C ALA A 172 -0.86 6.98 5.13
N ILE A 173 -2.17 6.91 4.97
CA ILE A 173 -2.84 7.01 3.68
C ILE A 173 -2.59 8.37 3.04
N LYS A 174 -2.72 9.46 3.80
CA LYS A 174 -2.44 10.82 3.31
C LYS A 174 -1.00 10.98 2.85
N LEU A 175 -0.05 10.45 3.61
CA LEU A 175 1.38 10.47 3.24
C LEU A 175 1.65 9.65 1.98
N ALA A 176 1.02 8.50 1.83
CA ALA A 176 1.17 7.65 0.65
C ALA A 176 0.63 8.35 -0.62
N VAL A 177 -0.53 8.98 -0.52
CA VAL A 177 -1.14 9.74 -1.62
C VAL A 177 -0.25 10.91 -2.01
N ALA A 178 0.22 11.70 -1.03
CA ALA A 178 1.11 12.82 -1.29
C ALA A 178 2.41 12.39 -1.96
N TYR A 179 3.02 11.29 -1.48
CA TYR A 179 4.22 10.75 -2.10
C TYR A 179 3.99 10.31 -3.55
N LYS A 180 2.89 9.60 -3.82
CA LYS A 180 2.56 9.15 -5.17
C LYS A 180 2.38 10.32 -6.13
N GLU A 181 1.69 11.38 -5.71
CA GLU A 181 1.49 12.59 -6.51
C GLU A 181 2.79 13.35 -6.78
N ASP A 182 3.64 13.49 -5.75
CA ASP A 182 4.88 14.28 -5.82
C ASP A 182 6.03 13.54 -6.53
N SER A 183 6.05 12.20 -6.48
CA SER A 183 7.15 11.39 -7.02
C SER A 183 7.09 11.19 -8.54
N GLY A 184 5.99 11.57 -9.19
CA GLY A 184 5.76 11.26 -10.59
C GLY A 184 5.36 9.80 -10.86
N ASP A 185 5.26 8.93 -9.85
CA ASP A 185 4.83 7.53 -10.01
C ASP A 185 3.47 7.43 -10.71
N PHE A 186 2.60 8.40 -10.51
CA PHE A 186 1.33 8.48 -11.22
C PHE A 186 1.51 8.70 -12.72
N MET A 187 2.44 9.57 -13.11
CA MET A 187 2.75 9.80 -14.54
C MET A 187 3.37 8.56 -15.17
N ASP A 188 4.25 7.87 -14.46
CA ASP A 188 4.86 6.63 -14.93
C ASP A 188 3.82 5.53 -15.14
N GLU A 189 2.84 5.38 -14.24
CA GLU A 189 1.72 4.45 -14.40
C GLU A 189 0.87 4.81 -15.63
N VAL A 190 0.51 6.08 -15.80
CA VAL A 190 -0.25 6.56 -16.97
C VAL A 190 0.52 6.29 -18.27
N MET A 191 1.82 6.54 -18.30
CA MET A 191 2.66 6.26 -19.47
C MET A 191 2.73 4.76 -19.77
N GLN A 192 2.86 3.90 -18.75
CA GLN A 192 2.86 2.45 -18.93
C GLN A 192 1.51 1.93 -19.45
N GLU A 193 0.40 2.47 -18.96
CA GLU A 193 -0.92 2.11 -19.47
C GLU A 193 -1.10 2.53 -20.93
N LEU A 194 -0.66 3.73 -21.30
CA LEU A 194 -0.69 4.20 -22.68
C LEU A 194 0.18 3.34 -23.60
N GLU A 195 1.40 3.01 -23.19
CA GLU A 195 2.28 2.12 -23.97
C GLU A 195 1.68 0.72 -24.13
N SER A 196 1.05 0.16 -23.10
CA SER A 196 0.38 -1.14 -23.18
C SER A 196 -0.84 -1.11 -24.10
N PHE A 197 -1.57 0.00 -24.13
CA PHE A 197 -2.70 0.20 -25.03
C PHE A 197 -2.25 0.30 -26.48
N ASP A 198 -1.19 1.06 -26.77
CA ASP A 198 -0.62 1.17 -28.11
C ASP A 198 -0.15 -0.19 -28.64
N LEU A 199 0.50 -1.01 -27.80
CA LEU A 199 0.92 -2.36 -28.16
C LEU A 199 -0.26 -3.30 -28.45
N GLN A 200 -1.39 -3.15 -27.74
CA GLN A 200 -2.60 -3.91 -28.02
C GLN A 200 -3.21 -3.52 -29.35
N VAL A 201 -3.31 -2.23 -29.65
CA VAL A 201 -3.83 -1.73 -30.93
C VAL A 201 -2.97 -2.21 -32.09
N GLU A 202 -1.65 -2.15 -31.97
CA GLU A 202 -0.73 -2.65 -33.00
C GLU A 202 -0.88 -4.16 -33.22
N SER A 203 -1.10 -4.93 -32.17
CA SER A 203 -1.30 -6.39 -32.28
C SER A 203 -2.63 -6.75 -32.94
N GLU A 204 -3.70 -6.01 -32.65
CA GLU A 204 -5.00 -6.19 -33.30
C GLU A 204 -4.94 -5.82 -34.80
N GLU A 205 -4.27 -4.72 -35.17
CA GLU A 205 -4.08 -4.37 -36.55
C GLU A 205 -3.23 -5.38 -37.35
N LEU A 206 -2.29 -6.05 -36.71
CA LEU A 206 -1.49 -7.12 -37.33
C LEU A 206 -2.32 -8.37 -37.58
N LEU A 207 -3.19 -8.75 -36.62
CA LEU A 207 -4.09 -9.89 -36.75
C LEU A 207 -5.11 -9.67 -37.88
N ASP A 208 -5.71 -8.47 -37.97
CA ASP A 208 -6.63 -8.11 -39.04
C ASP A 208 -5.95 -8.16 -40.43
N LYS A 209 -4.70 -7.75 -40.51
CA LYS A 209 -3.92 -7.84 -41.78
C LYS A 209 -3.59 -9.28 -42.17
N GLU A 210 -3.33 -10.16 -41.19
CA GLU A 210 -3.09 -11.59 -41.43
C GLU A 210 -4.36 -12.29 -41.88
N GLU A 211 -5.53 -11.99 -41.30
CA GLU A 211 -6.82 -12.53 -41.72
C GLU A 211 -7.18 -12.12 -43.15
N ILE A 212 -7.00 -10.85 -43.51
CA ILE A 212 -7.23 -10.34 -44.88
C ILE A 212 -6.30 -11.06 -45.89
N CYS A 213 -5.03 -11.25 -45.55
CA CYS A 213 -4.09 -11.98 -46.39
C CYS A 213 -4.41 -13.48 -46.55
N ALA A 214 -5.06 -14.08 -45.53
CA ALA A 214 -5.47 -15.49 -45.60
C ALA A 214 -6.70 -15.69 -46.49
N GLU A 215 -7.65 -14.76 -46.52
CA GLU A 215 -8.82 -14.78 -47.37
C GLU A 215 -8.48 -14.60 -48.88
N GLU A 216 -7.47 -13.78 -49.20
CA GLU A 216 -7.01 -13.57 -50.57
C GLU A 216 -6.31 -14.80 -51.17
N LYS A 217 -5.85 -15.75 -50.37
CA LYS A 217 -5.17 -16.97 -50.83
C LYS A 217 -6.10 -18.12 -51.17
N HIS A 218 -7.41 -18.03 -50.94
CA HIS A 218 -8.40 -19.03 -51.28
C HIS A 218 -9.53 -18.41 -52.10
N PRO A 219 -9.36 -18.26 -53.45
CA PRO A 219 -10.47 -17.88 -54.30
C PRO A 219 -11.54 -18.98 -54.28
N PRO A 220 -12.82 -18.64 -54.30
CA PRO A 220 -13.89 -19.61 -54.34
C PRO A 220 -13.83 -20.38 -55.65
N ALA A 221 -14.04 -21.71 -55.52
CA ALA A 221 -14.09 -22.66 -56.61
C ALA A 221 -15.35 -22.49 -57.46
#